data_ea3681f08234cfeee08378dcfed840eb
#
_entry.id   ea3681f08234cfeee08378dcfed840eb
#
_cell.length_a   1.000
_cell.length_b   1.000
_cell.length_c   1.000
_cell.angle_alpha   90.00
_cell.angle_beta   90.00
_cell.angle_gamma   90.00
#
_symmetry.space_group_name_H-M   'P 1'
#
loop_
_entity.id
_entity.type
_entity.pdbx_description
1 polymer ?
#
loop_
_entity_poly.entity_id
_entity_poly.type
_entity_poly.pdbx_seq_one_letter_code
_entity_poly.pdbx_strand_id
1 'polypeptide(L)'
;MKPEHFRAHPWHGVTPGDNCPEVVNAYIEIVPTDTVKYEVDKASGLLRIDRPQRYSNICPAMYGFIPQTLCGDQVARLCMEATDREKIVGDADPVDICVLTERTIHHGDILVNARPIGGLRMVDKGEADDKLIAVLEGDTAFHNWQDITDLPTALLDRLSHYFLTYKLSFLG
;
A
#
# COMPACT_ATOMS: atom_id res chain seq x y z
N MET A 1 14.30 -19.29 -25.05
CA MET A 1 13.02 -18.86 -24.44
C MET A 1 12.72 -17.47 -24.98
N LYS A 2 11.52 -17.20 -25.47
CA LYS A 2 11.19 -15.88 -26.03
C LYS A 2 10.96 -14.88 -24.90
N PRO A 3 11.37 -13.59 -25.02
CA PRO A 3 11.22 -12.59 -23.97
C PRO A 3 9.78 -12.40 -23.49
N GLU A 4 8.80 -12.58 -24.35
CA GLU A 4 7.38 -12.46 -24.03
C GLU A 4 6.83 -13.47 -23.02
N HIS A 5 7.61 -14.49 -22.65
CA HIS A 5 7.24 -15.51 -21.67
C HIS A 5 7.77 -15.21 -20.26
N PHE A 6 8.50 -14.10 -20.07
CA PHE A 6 8.97 -13.70 -18.74
C PHE A 6 7.94 -12.79 -18.09
N ARG A 7 7.68 -13.05 -16.82
CA ARG A 7 6.88 -12.17 -15.98
C ARG A 7 7.64 -10.87 -15.72
N ALA A 8 6.98 -9.73 -15.87
CA ALA A 8 7.55 -8.44 -15.48
C ALA A 8 7.77 -8.38 -13.98
N HIS A 9 8.87 -7.76 -13.54
CA HIS A 9 9.10 -7.47 -12.14
C HIS A 9 8.03 -6.48 -11.64
N PRO A 10 7.26 -6.78 -10.58
CA PRO A 10 6.13 -5.93 -10.17
C PRO A 10 6.51 -4.48 -9.87
N TRP A 11 7.68 -4.26 -9.27
CA TRP A 11 8.15 -2.91 -8.98
C TRP A 11 8.78 -2.22 -10.20
N HIS A 12 9.70 -2.90 -10.90
CA HIS A 12 10.55 -2.27 -11.90
C HIS A 12 10.05 -2.43 -13.34
N GLY A 13 9.28 -3.46 -13.61
CA GLY A 13 8.85 -3.85 -14.96
C GLY A 13 7.40 -3.51 -15.32
N VAL A 14 6.64 -2.94 -14.39
CA VAL A 14 5.25 -2.50 -14.58
C VAL A 14 5.21 -0.98 -14.44
N THR A 15 4.43 -0.30 -15.29
CA THR A 15 4.26 1.16 -15.21
C THR A 15 3.29 1.54 -14.08
N PRO A 16 3.38 2.77 -13.54
CA PRO A 16 2.42 3.25 -12.55
C PRO A 16 1.01 3.49 -13.10
N GLY A 17 0.83 3.35 -14.42
CA GLY A 17 -0.44 3.56 -15.13
C GLY A 17 -0.41 4.79 -16.04
N ASP A 18 -1.12 4.70 -17.18
CA ASP A 18 -1.14 5.76 -18.19
C ASP A 18 -1.87 7.02 -17.70
N ASN A 19 -2.80 6.87 -16.75
CA ASN A 19 -3.58 7.96 -16.15
C ASN A 19 -3.08 8.36 -14.75
N CYS A 20 -1.85 7.99 -14.39
CA CYS A 20 -1.25 8.41 -13.12
C CYS A 20 -1.07 9.95 -13.08
N PRO A 21 -1.45 10.64 -12.00
CA PRO A 21 -1.80 10.11 -10.68
C PRO A 21 -3.30 9.89 -10.41
N GLU A 22 -4.20 10.19 -11.36
CA GLU A 22 -5.66 10.10 -11.16
C GLU A 22 -6.13 8.67 -11.00
N VAL A 23 -5.57 7.75 -11.78
CA VAL A 23 -5.75 6.30 -11.68
C VAL A 23 -4.38 5.65 -11.80
N VAL A 24 -4.04 4.83 -10.82
CA VAL A 24 -2.74 4.17 -10.75
C VAL A 24 -2.87 2.65 -10.86
N ASN A 25 -1.84 2.02 -11.38
CA ASN A 25 -1.64 0.60 -11.20
C ASN A 25 -1.16 0.34 -9.77
N ALA A 26 -1.80 -0.58 -9.09
CA ALA A 26 -1.37 -1.06 -7.78
C ALA A 26 -1.11 -2.56 -7.84
N TYR A 27 0.06 -2.98 -7.41
CA TYR A 27 0.38 -4.39 -7.22
C TYR A 27 0.03 -4.80 -5.81
N ILE A 28 -0.86 -5.77 -5.67
CA ILE A 28 -1.41 -6.19 -4.38
C ILE A 28 -0.63 -7.38 -3.84
N GLU A 29 -0.07 -7.21 -2.66
CA GLU A 29 0.69 -8.24 -1.93
C GLU A 29 -0.17 -8.97 -0.91
N ILE A 30 -1.09 -8.25 -0.25
CA ILE A 30 -1.90 -8.75 0.87
C ILE A 30 -3.36 -8.43 0.62
N VAL A 31 -4.23 -9.38 0.95
CA VAL A 31 -5.68 -9.20 0.90
C VAL A 31 -6.31 -9.46 2.28
N PRO A 32 -7.55 -9.00 2.55
CA PRO A 32 -8.17 -9.12 3.88
C PRO A 32 -8.39 -10.54 4.40
N THR A 33 -8.22 -11.55 3.54
CA THR A 33 -8.31 -12.97 3.95
C THR A 33 -6.95 -13.56 4.35
N ASP A 34 -5.85 -12.82 4.17
CA ASP A 34 -4.52 -13.32 4.49
C ASP A 34 -4.23 -13.27 5.99
N THR A 35 -3.74 -14.36 6.54
CA THR A 35 -3.24 -14.46 7.91
C THR A 35 -1.72 -14.31 7.98
N VAL A 36 -1.08 -14.03 6.83
CA VAL A 36 0.36 -13.92 6.65
C VAL A 36 0.65 -12.59 5.95
N LYS A 37 1.71 -11.91 6.36
CA LYS A 37 2.23 -10.76 5.61
C LYS A 37 3.07 -11.28 4.45
N TYR A 38 2.62 -11.02 3.23
CA TYR A 38 3.39 -11.21 2.01
C TYR A 38 4.11 -9.93 1.62
N GLU A 39 5.21 -10.09 0.94
CA GLU A 39 6.06 -9.00 0.45
C GLU A 39 6.77 -9.43 -0.84
N VAL A 40 6.91 -8.52 -1.78
CA VAL A 40 7.71 -8.77 -2.99
C VAL A 40 9.19 -8.83 -2.61
N ASP A 41 9.86 -9.92 -2.97
CA ASP A 41 11.31 -9.97 -2.94
C ASP A 41 11.87 -9.00 -4.00
N LYS A 42 12.58 -7.98 -3.53
CA LYS A 42 13.03 -6.86 -4.37
C LYS A 42 13.97 -7.29 -5.51
N ALA A 43 14.70 -8.37 -5.33
CA ALA A 43 15.63 -8.86 -6.33
C ALA A 43 14.95 -9.70 -7.42
N SER A 44 14.05 -10.59 -7.03
CA SER A 44 13.41 -11.53 -7.96
C SER A 44 12.04 -11.08 -8.48
N GLY A 45 11.37 -10.17 -7.76
CA GLY A 45 9.99 -9.78 -8.04
C GLY A 45 8.94 -10.83 -7.67
N LEU A 46 9.34 -11.89 -7.00
CA LEU A 46 8.42 -12.93 -6.54
C LEU A 46 7.80 -12.55 -5.20
N LEU A 47 6.54 -12.90 -5.02
CA LEU A 47 5.87 -12.75 -3.73
C LEU A 47 6.41 -13.80 -2.75
N ARG A 48 6.82 -13.35 -1.57
CA ARG A 48 7.33 -14.22 -0.49
C ARG A 48 6.60 -13.94 0.81
N ILE A 49 6.66 -14.89 1.73
CA ILE A 49 6.19 -14.68 3.09
C ILE A 49 7.27 -13.89 3.85
N ASP A 50 6.91 -12.71 4.36
CA ASP A 50 7.72 -11.95 5.31
C ASP A 50 7.57 -12.56 6.71
N ARG A 51 6.34 -12.64 7.21
CA ARG A 51 6.01 -13.25 8.50
C ARG A 51 4.52 -13.57 8.63
N PRO A 52 4.12 -14.46 9.53
CA PRO A 52 2.73 -14.56 9.96
C PRO A 52 2.25 -13.21 10.53
N GLN A 53 0.98 -12.87 10.30
CA GLN A 53 0.36 -11.72 10.95
C GLN A 53 0.37 -11.93 12.47
N ARG A 54 0.67 -10.86 13.20
CA ARG A 54 0.77 -10.94 14.65
C ARG A 54 -0.60 -10.78 15.30
N TYR A 55 -0.86 -11.64 16.28
CA TYR A 55 -2.08 -11.60 17.08
C TYR A 55 -3.34 -11.69 16.21
N SER A 56 -4.29 -10.79 16.41
CA SER A 56 -5.53 -10.68 15.62
C SER A 56 -5.44 -9.68 14.47
N ASN A 57 -4.25 -9.22 14.11
CA ASN A 57 -4.07 -8.26 13.03
C ASN A 57 -4.34 -8.90 11.67
N ILE A 58 -5.32 -8.36 10.98
CA ILE A 58 -5.66 -8.68 9.59
C ILE A 58 -5.75 -7.34 8.84
N CYS A 59 -5.11 -7.25 7.68
CA CYS A 59 -5.17 -6.04 6.88
C CYS A 59 -6.62 -5.79 6.42
N PRO A 60 -7.21 -4.62 6.71
CA PRO A 60 -8.64 -4.39 6.42
C PRO A 60 -8.94 -4.04 4.96
N ALA A 61 -7.92 -3.97 4.10
CA ALA A 61 -8.04 -3.62 2.69
C ALA A 61 -7.04 -4.44 1.86
N MET A 62 -7.17 -4.43 0.55
CA MET A 62 -6.07 -4.85 -0.32
C MET A 62 -4.88 -3.92 -0.07
N TYR A 63 -3.69 -4.48 0.09
CA TYR A 63 -2.49 -3.72 0.40
C TYR A 63 -1.34 -4.14 -0.51
N GLY A 64 -0.59 -3.17 -0.98
CA GLY A 64 0.55 -3.37 -1.83
C GLY A 64 1.22 -2.04 -2.15
N PHE A 65 1.71 -1.88 -3.36
CA PHE A 65 2.46 -0.69 -3.76
C PHE A 65 2.16 -0.25 -5.19
N ILE A 66 2.53 0.98 -5.50
CA ILE A 66 2.47 1.52 -6.85
C ILE A 66 3.80 1.21 -7.56
N PRO A 67 3.77 0.50 -8.71
CA PRO A 67 4.97 0.21 -9.49
C PRO A 67 5.77 1.46 -9.88
N GLN A 68 7.09 1.31 -10.02
CA GLN A 68 8.02 2.37 -10.43
C GLN A 68 7.94 3.66 -9.58
N THR A 69 7.56 3.54 -8.32
CA THR A 69 7.62 4.64 -7.34
C THR A 69 8.72 4.40 -6.32
N LEU A 70 9.11 5.46 -5.63
CA LEU A 70 10.13 5.41 -4.58
C LEU A 70 9.77 6.40 -3.46
N CYS A 71 9.67 5.88 -2.25
CA CYS A 71 9.60 6.69 -1.04
C CYS A 71 11.02 7.17 -0.68
N GLY A 72 11.45 8.25 -1.32
CA GLY A 72 12.78 8.84 -1.19
C GLY A 72 12.76 10.24 -0.58
N ASP A 73 13.70 11.08 -0.97
CA ASP A 73 13.92 12.41 -0.40
C ASP A 73 12.71 13.35 -0.52
N GLN A 74 11.91 13.22 -1.59
CA GLN A 74 10.73 14.06 -1.78
C GLN A 74 9.64 13.73 -0.76
N VAL A 75 9.38 12.44 -0.52
CA VAL A 75 8.41 11.98 0.49
C VAL A 75 8.90 12.35 1.89
N ALA A 76 10.18 12.17 2.16
CA ALA A 76 10.81 12.58 3.42
C ALA A 76 10.63 14.08 3.69
N ARG A 77 10.88 14.93 2.69
CA ARG A 77 10.68 16.38 2.79
C ARG A 77 9.23 16.74 3.08
N LEU A 78 8.28 16.18 2.32
CA LEU A 78 6.85 16.42 2.54
C LEU A 78 6.41 15.96 3.95
N CYS A 79 6.99 14.87 4.43
CA CYS A 79 6.71 14.36 5.78
C CYS A 79 7.26 15.34 6.84
N MET A 80 8.48 15.83 6.69
CA MET A 80 9.08 16.81 7.61
C MET A 80 8.27 18.12 7.64
N GLU A 81 7.89 18.64 6.48
CA GLU A 81 7.09 19.88 6.36
C GLU A 81 5.72 19.75 7.05
N ALA A 82 5.08 18.59 6.92
CA ALA A 82 3.73 18.38 7.47
C ALA A 82 3.69 17.98 8.94
N THR A 83 4.79 17.45 9.48
CA THR A 83 4.86 16.96 10.87
C THR A 83 5.69 17.86 11.79
N ASP A 84 6.32 18.89 11.25
CA ASP A 84 7.28 19.74 11.96
C ASP A 84 8.42 18.94 12.63
N ARG A 85 8.79 17.82 12.00
CA ARG A 85 9.88 16.94 12.44
C ARG A 85 11.09 17.14 11.56
N GLU A 86 12.26 16.96 12.14
CA GLU A 86 13.55 16.98 11.44
C GLU A 86 14.12 15.56 11.29
N LYS A 87 15.05 15.41 10.35
CA LYS A 87 15.83 14.17 10.14
C LYS A 87 14.99 12.95 9.76
N ILE A 88 13.89 13.17 9.02
CA ILE A 88 13.15 12.09 8.40
C ILE A 88 13.85 11.73 7.08
N VAL A 89 13.95 10.44 6.80
CA VAL A 89 14.41 9.89 5.51
C VAL A 89 13.30 9.09 4.84
N GLY A 90 13.39 8.87 3.55
CA GLY A 90 12.52 7.89 2.88
C GLY A 90 12.96 6.47 3.24
N ASP A 91 12.04 5.52 3.24
CA ASP A 91 12.32 4.12 3.53
C ASP A 91 12.97 3.37 2.35
N ALA A 92 13.13 4.05 1.20
CA ALA A 92 13.65 3.51 -0.05
C ALA A 92 12.85 2.34 -0.64
N ASP A 93 11.60 2.21 -0.25
CA ASP A 93 10.63 1.25 -0.77
C ASP A 93 9.68 1.92 -1.78
N PRO A 94 8.93 1.17 -2.59
CA PRO A 94 7.87 1.73 -3.41
C PRO A 94 6.80 2.37 -2.52
N VAL A 95 6.02 3.30 -3.07
CA VAL A 95 4.94 3.96 -2.33
C VAL A 95 3.81 2.98 -2.06
N ASP A 96 3.50 2.78 -0.79
CA ASP A 96 2.46 1.88 -0.31
C ASP A 96 1.06 2.39 -0.61
N ILE A 97 0.15 1.49 -0.92
CA ILE A 97 -1.24 1.79 -1.22
C ILE A 97 -2.20 0.77 -0.62
N CYS A 98 -3.28 1.27 -0.01
CA CYS A 98 -4.44 0.49 0.39
C CYS A 98 -5.56 0.71 -0.62
N VAL A 99 -6.09 -0.36 -1.18
CA VAL A 99 -7.18 -0.27 -2.16
C VAL A 99 -8.46 -0.83 -1.56
N LEU A 100 -9.45 0.04 -1.44
CA LEU A 100 -10.76 -0.26 -0.89
C LEU A 100 -11.69 -0.80 -1.99
N THR A 101 -12.44 -1.83 -1.66
CA THR A 101 -13.52 -2.37 -2.49
C THR A 101 -14.59 -2.99 -1.60
N GLU A 102 -15.84 -2.99 -2.06
CA GLU A 102 -16.92 -3.72 -1.38
C GLU A 102 -16.82 -5.23 -1.57
N ARG A 103 -16.04 -5.67 -2.57
CA ARG A 103 -15.91 -7.08 -2.93
C ARG A 103 -14.83 -7.78 -2.12
N THR A 104 -15.04 -9.05 -1.84
CA THR A 104 -14.02 -9.87 -1.20
C THR A 104 -13.05 -10.40 -2.25
N ILE A 105 -11.78 -10.00 -2.13
CA ILE A 105 -10.69 -10.51 -2.94
C ILE A 105 -9.91 -11.52 -2.10
N HIS A 106 -9.72 -12.72 -2.66
CA HIS A 106 -9.21 -13.87 -1.92
C HIS A 106 -7.74 -14.19 -2.16
N HIS A 107 -7.08 -13.53 -3.10
CA HIS A 107 -5.66 -13.74 -3.37
C HIS A 107 -4.98 -12.46 -3.79
N GLY A 108 -3.73 -12.31 -3.38
CA GLY A 108 -2.81 -11.28 -3.83
C GLY A 108 -2.09 -11.69 -5.11
N ASP A 109 -0.92 -11.09 -5.35
CA ASP A 109 -0.14 -11.30 -6.57
C ASP A 109 -0.91 -10.88 -7.83
N ILE A 110 -1.67 -9.79 -7.71
CA ILE A 110 -2.51 -9.23 -8.77
C ILE A 110 -2.21 -7.75 -8.99
N LEU A 111 -2.47 -7.31 -10.21
CA LEU A 111 -2.44 -5.91 -10.58
C LEU A 111 -3.87 -5.38 -10.65
N VAL A 112 -4.13 -4.24 -10.02
CA VAL A 112 -5.44 -3.57 -10.04
C VAL A 112 -5.27 -2.11 -10.44
N ASN A 113 -6.31 -1.52 -11.01
CA ASN A 113 -6.38 -0.08 -11.19
C ASN A 113 -7.09 0.53 -9.99
N ALA A 114 -6.51 1.56 -9.43
CA ALA A 114 -7.01 2.21 -8.22
C ALA A 114 -6.98 3.72 -8.36
N ARG A 115 -7.99 4.38 -7.83
CA ARG A 115 -8.11 5.83 -7.82
C ARG A 115 -7.77 6.35 -6.42
N PRO A 116 -6.61 7.01 -6.23
CA PRO A 116 -6.23 7.59 -4.94
C PRO A 116 -7.26 8.65 -4.49
N ILE A 117 -7.58 8.63 -3.19
CA ILE A 117 -8.51 9.59 -2.56
C ILE A 117 -7.90 10.29 -1.35
N GLY A 118 -6.69 9.95 -0.97
CA GLY A 118 -5.96 10.56 0.13
C GLY A 118 -4.90 9.61 0.68
N GLY A 119 -4.48 9.82 1.93
CA GLY A 119 -3.46 8.99 2.54
C GLY A 119 -3.35 9.17 4.04
N LEU A 120 -2.62 8.25 4.66
CA LEU A 120 -2.21 8.30 6.05
C LEU A 120 -0.72 8.62 6.08
N ARG A 121 -0.35 9.72 6.73
CA ARG A 121 1.04 10.05 6.96
C ARG A 121 1.57 9.29 8.15
N MET A 122 2.66 8.59 7.95
CA MET A 122 3.26 7.76 8.98
C MET A 122 4.77 7.97 9.05
N VAL A 123 5.29 7.83 10.27
CA VAL A 123 6.74 7.81 10.52
C VAL A 123 7.04 6.54 11.31
N ASP A 124 7.87 5.68 10.75
CA ASP A 124 8.35 4.47 11.40
C ASP A 124 9.86 4.58 11.63
N LYS A 125 10.29 4.64 12.89
CA LYS A 125 11.73 4.72 13.29
C LYS A 125 12.53 5.81 12.57
N GLY A 126 11.90 6.96 12.29
CA GLY A 126 12.52 8.08 11.59
C GLY A 126 12.47 8.00 10.07
N GLU A 127 11.78 7.03 9.52
CA GLU A 127 11.52 6.89 8.10
C GLU A 127 10.09 7.33 7.76
N ALA A 128 9.91 8.05 6.65
CA ALA A 128 8.61 8.35 6.10
C ALA A 128 8.02 7.06 5.50
N ASP A 129 6.86 6.67 5.98
CA ASP A 129 6.19 5.40 5.63
C ASP A 129 4.70 5.69 5.32
N ASP A 130 4.47 6.67 4.43
CA ASP A 130 3.12 7.12 4.05
C ASP A 130 2.36 5.99 3.34
N LYS A 131 1.05 5.90 3.62
CA LYS A 131 0.14 4.94 3.00
C LYS A 131 -0.91 5.69 2.20
N LEU A 132 -0.93 5.53 0.88
CA LEU A 132 -2.03 6.03 0.06
C LEU A 132 -3.29 5.20 0.29
N ILE A 133 -4.43 5.87 0.27
CA ILE A 133 -5.75 5.24 0.32
C ILE A 133 -6.42 5.48 -1.03
N ALA A 134 -6.91 4.41 -1.63
CA ALA A 134 -7.53 4.43 -2.94
C ALA A 134 -8.80 3.57 -2.98
N VAL A 135 -9.62 3.79 -3.96
CA VAL A 135 -10.79 2.96 -4.29
C VAL A 135 -10.47 2.17 -5.55
N LEU A 136 -10.87 0.90 -5.56
CA LEU A 136 -10.75 0.05 -6.76
C LEU A 136 -11.52 0.67 -7.91
N GLU A 137 -10.84 0.87 -9.04
CA GLU A 137 -11.49 1.41 -10.23
C GLU A 137 -12.60 0.48 -10.71
N GLY A 138 -13.76 1.06 -11.01
CA GLY A 138 -14.95 0.30 -11.39
C GLY A 138 -15.79 -0.26 -10.22
N ASP A 139 -15.40 -0.03 -8.96
CA ASP A 139 -16.25 -0.36 -7.81
C ASP A 139 -17.42 0.62 -7.72
N THR A 140 -18.62 0.14 -8.06
CA THR A 140 -19.81 0.98 -8.10
C THR A 140 -20.36 1.37 -6.73
N ALA A 141 -20.05 0.58 -5.69
CA ALA A 141 -20.49 0.89 -4.32
C ALA A 141 -19.70 2.06 -3.73
N PHE A 142 -18.41 2.18 -4.08
CA PHE A 142 -17.51 3.18 -3.52
C PHE A 142 -17.13 4.30 -4.50
N HIS A 143 -17.72 4.35 -5.69
CA HIS A 143 -17.37 5.33 -6.71
C HIS A 143 -17.57 6.80 -6.26
N ASN A 144 -18.48 7.06 -5.31
CA ASN A 144 -18.75 8.38 -4.77
C ASN A 144 -17.66 8.89 -3.81
N TRP A 145 -16.80 8.03 -3.31
CA TRP A 145 -15.69 8.44 -2.45
C TRP A 145 -14.59 9.07 -3.30
N GLN A 146 -14.49 10.38 -3.25
CA GLN A 146 -13.53 11.18 -4.05
C GLN A 146 -12.38 11.70 -3.18
N ASP A 147 -12.62 11.81 -1.87
CA ASP A 147 -11.67 12.29 -0.89
C ASP A 147 -11.71 11.40 0.35
N ILE A 148 -10.61 11.34 1.09
CA ILE A 148 -10.51 10.54 2.31
C ILE A 148 -11.57 10.92 3.37
N THR A 149 -12.06 12.15 3.33
CA THR A 149 -13.13 12.63 4.21
C THR A 149 -14.50 12.06 3.90
N ASP A 150 -14.67 11.45 2.73
CA ASP A 150 -15.91 10.74 2.35
C ASP A 150 -16.00 9.37 3.03
N LEU A 151 -14.90 8.86 3.56
CA LEU A 151 -14.86 7.55 4.22
C LEU A 151 -15.59 7.57 5.56
N PRO A 152 -16.33 6.50 5.90
CA PRO A 152 -16.78 6.33 7.27
C PRO A 152 -15.62 6.36 8.26
N THR A 153 -15.75 7.14 9.34
CA THR A 153 -14.70 7.27 10.37
C THR A 153 -14.25 5.92 10.91
N ALA A 154 -15.17 5.00 11.14
CA ALA A 154 -14.85 3.65 11.60
C ALA A 154 -13.93 2.86 10.65
N LEU A 155 -13.99 3.12 9.34
CA LEU A 155 -13.10 2.50 8.37
C LEU A 155 -11.71 3.11 8.44
N LEU A 156 -11.61 4.44 8.54
CA LEU A 156 -10.33 5.14 8.75
C LEU A 156 -9.65 4.72 10.06
N ASP A 157 -10.42 4.61 11.14
CA ASP A 157 -9.92 4.17 12.44
C ASP A 157 -9.35 2.74 12.35
N ARG A 158 -10.04 1.86 11.63
CA ARG A 158 -9.59 0.48 11.44
C ARG A 158 -8.31 0.37 10.60
N LEU A 159 -8.19 1.18 9.54
CA LEU A 159 -6.96 1.27 8.74
C LEU A 159 -5.81 1.81 9.59
N SER A 160 -6.03 2.91 10.31
CA SER A 160 -5.04 3.53 11.18
C SER A 160 -4.60 2.58 12.29
N HIS A 161 -5.54 1.89 12.93
CA HIS A 161 -5.23 0.90 13.96
C HIS A 161 -4.36 -0.23 13.41
N TYR A 162 -4.67 -0.76 12.23
CA TYR A 162 -3.86 -1.80 11.62
C TYR A 162 -2.41 -1.35 11.47
N PHE A 163 -2.16 -0.19 10.86
CA PHE A 163 -0.80 0.31 10.63
C PHE A 163 -0.07 0.71 11.91
N LEU A 164 -0.77 1.12 12.94
CA LEU A 164 -0.17 1.41 14.25
C LEU A 164 0.22 0.15 15.02
N THR A 165 -0.42 -0.98 14.76
CA THR A 165 -0.28 -2.19 15.59
C THR A 165 0.37 -3.37 14.90
N TYR A 166 0.37 -3.45 13.57
CA TYR A 166 0.84 -4.64 12.85
C TYR A 166 2.33 -4.96 13.05
N LYS A 167 3.14 -3.96 13.43
CA LYS A 167 4.57 -4.12 13.75
C LYS A 167 4.84 -4.26 15.25
N LEU A 168 3.83 -4.06 16.11
CA LEU A 168 4.03 -4.13 17.56
C LEU A 168 4.52 -5.51 17.98
N SER A 169 5.56 -5.54 18.79
CA SER A 169 5.95 -6.70 19.59
C SER A 169 5.69 -6.35 21.06
N PHE A 170 5.01 -7.21 21.79
CA PHE A 170 5.03 -7.10 23.24
C PHE A 170 6.46 -7.36 23.71
N LEU A 171 7.05 -6.37 24.36
CA LEU A 171 8.24 -6.58 25.15
C LEU A 171 7.77 -7.30 26.42
N GLY A 172 8.05 -8.61 26.47
CA GLY A 172 7.85 -9.40 27.68
C GLY A 172 8.84 -8.99 28.76
#